data_0cda23ec5a156819cdbcceba39ef560e
#
_entry.id   0cda23ec5a156819cdbcceba39ef560e
#
_cell.length_a   1.000
_cell.length_b   1.000
_cell.length_c   1.000
_cell.angle_alpha   90.00
_cell.angle_beta   90.00
_cell.angle_gamma   90.00
#
_symmetry.space_group_name_H-M   'P 1'
#
loop_
_entity.id
_entity.type
_entity.pdbx_description
1 polymer ?
#
loop_
_entity_poly.entity_id
_entity_poly.type
_entity_poly.pdbx_seq_one_letter_code
_entity_poly.pdbx_strand_id
1 'polypeptide(L)'
;MLRSRAQEVPVEKITTPEFAELVKTMVATMRAAPGVGLAAPQIGIPWRVIVLEDPVELQSRLSPEERRERERTPFTTRVFVNPVLTPIGEERAMFFEGCLSVKGYVGLVDRALEVEVRGLDEHGAKQTWHVRGWPARILQHEVDHLDGTLYIDRMKTRSFATAEHAKELYAGKPIAEIRRMLGL
;
A
#
# COMPACT_ATOMS: atom_id res chain seq x y z
N MET A 1 0.73 13.30 13.00
CA MET A 1 1.41 12.00 12.86
C MET A 1 1.52 11.55 11.40
N LEU A 2 0.43 11.49 10.62
CA LEU A 2 0.45 11.08 9.19
C LEU A 2 1.35 11.93 8.26
N ARG A 3 1.73 13.12 8.68
CA ARG A 3 2.59 14.05 7.93
C ARG A 3 4.02 14.15 8.49
N SER A 4 4.35 13.30 9.45
CA SER A 4 5.68 13.24 10.06
C SER A 4 6.36 11.94 9.69
N ARG A 5 7.67 11.97 9.51
CA ARG A 5 8.44 10.76 9.31
C ARG A 5 8.40 9.88 10.56
N ALA A 6 8.08 8.61 10.38
CA ALA A 6 8.05 7.63 11.46
C ALA A 6 9.47 7.26 11.91
N GLN A 7 9.59 6.93 13.20
CA GLN A 7 10.86 6.57 13.85
C GLN A 7 11.17 5.08 13.64
N GLU A 8 12.43 4.75 13.56
CA GLU A 8 12.85 3.35 13.56
C GLU A 8 12.49 2.67 14.88
N VAL A 9 12.03 1.44 14.79
CA VAL A 9 11.81 0.58 15.97
C VAL A 9 13.17 0.11 16.46
N PRO A 10 13.56 0.37 17.73
CA PRO A 10 14.74 -0.24 18.32
C PRO A 10 14.65 -1.76 18.30
N VAL A 11 15.75 -2.44 17.93
CA VAL A 11 15.74 -3.89 17.71
C VAL A 11 15.30 -4.65 18.97
N GLU A 12 15.69 -4.18 20.14
CA GLU A 12 15.32 -4.75 21.44
C GLU A 12 13.81 -4.68 21.73
N LYS A 13 13.07 -3.81 21.05
CA LYS A 13 11.61 -3.72 21.19
C LYS A 13 10.87 -4.73 20.32
N ILE A 14 11.47 -5.17 19.21
CA ILE A 14 10.77 -6.03 18.21
C ILE A 14 10.37 -7.36 18.83
N THR A 15 11.15 -7.89 19.75
CA THR A 15 10.89 -9.20 20.41
C THR A 15 10.05 -9.10 21.69
N THR A 16 9.51 -7.92 22.01
CA THR A 16 8.70 -7.76 23.23
C THR A 16 7.25 -8.19 23.01
N PRO A 17 6.54 -8.64 24.07
CA PRO A 17 5.11 -8.93 24.01
C PRO A 17 4.26 -7.76 23.54
N GLU A 18 4.63 -6.52 23.92
CA GLU A 18 3.93 -5.29 23.55
C GLU A 18 4.04 -5.03 22.04
N PHE A 19 5.19 -5.34 21.43
CA PHE A 19 5.36 -5.22 19.99
C PHE A 19 4.54 -6.29 19.25
N ALA A 20 4.52 -7.52 19.74
CA ALA A 20 3.70 -8.59 19.18
C ALA A 20 2.20 -8.22 19.24
N GLU A 21 1.73 -7.59 20.33
CA GLU A 21 0.34 -7.12 20.43
C GLU A 21 0.06 -5.94 19.48
N LEU A 22 1.02 -5.05 19.29
CA LEU A 22 0.93 -3.99 18.28
C LEU A 22 0.70 -4.57 16.89
N VAL A 23 1.52 -5.56 16.47
CA VAL A 23 1.39 -6.21 15.15
C VAL A 23 0.01 -6.86 14.99
N LYS A 24 -0.47 -7.59 16.01
CA LYS A 24 -1.83 -8.17 15.99
C LYS A 24 -2.91 -7.11 15.83
N THR A 25 -2.79 -6.02 16.57
CA THR A 25 -3.73 -4.88 16.50
C THR A 25 -3.72 -4.27 15.09
N MET A 26 -2.55 -4.08 14.49
CA MET A 26 -2.42 -3.56 13.14
C MET A 26 -3.11 -4.48 12.12
N VAL A 27 -2.85 -5.79 12.17
CA VAL A 27 -3.48 -6.78 11.28
C VAL A 27 -4.99 -6.80 11.46
N ALA A 28 -5.47 -6.81 12.71
CA ALA A 28 -6.91 -6.79 12.99
C ALA A 28 -7.58 -5.50 12.47
N THR A 29 -6.93 -4.35 12.65
CA THR A 29 -7.43 -3.04 12.17
C THR A 29 -7.48 -3.00 10.65
N MET A 30 -6.43 -3.47 9.96
CA MET A 30 -6.40 -3.58 8.51
C MET A 30 -7.57 -4.41 7.97
N ARG A 31 -7.79 -5.60 8.55
CA ARG A 31 -8.85 -6.52 8.14
C ARG A 31 -10.25 -5.97 8.41
N ALA A 32 -10.45 -5.29 9.54
CA ALA A 32 -11.74 -4.66 9.87
C ALA A 32 -12.14 -3.54 8.90
N ALA A 33 -11.17 -2.90 8.26
CA ALA A 33 -11.37 -1.83 7.27
C ALA A 33 -11.31 -2.30 5.81
N PRO A 34 -11.49 -3.60 5.52
CA PRO A 34 -11.08 -4.40 4.34
C PRO A 34 -9.93 -3.80 3.51
N GLY A 35 -8.87 -3.41 4.22
CA GLY A 35 -7.62 -2.90 3.62
C GLY A 35 -6.67 -4.03 3.22
N VAL A 36 -5.73 -3.71 2.35
CA VAL A 36 -4.64 -4.60 1.92
C VAL A 36 -3.28 -4.21 2.50
N GLY A 37 -3.23 -3.07 3.20
CA GLY A 37 -2.05 -2.56 3.91
C GLY A 37 -2.44 -1.60 5.02
N LEU A 38 -1.56 -1.47 6.01
CA LEU A 38 -1.67 -0.51 7.11
C LEU A 38 -0.29 -0.18 7.66
N ALA A 39 0.00 1.11 7.79
CA ALA A 39 1.20 1.60 8.44
C ALA A 39 0.90 2.07 9.88
N ALA A 40 1.81 1.85 10.81
CA ALA A 40 1.62 2.19 12.22
C ALA A 40 1.25 3.67 12.47
N PRO A 41 1.73 4.67 11.71
CA PRO A 41 1.27 6.06 11.86
C PRO A 41 -0.22 6.26 11.64
N GLN A 42 -0.90 5.40 10.88
CA GLN A 42 -2.34 5.49 10.63
C GLN A 42 -3.19 5.16 11.87
N ILE A 43 -2.64 4.42 12.80
CA ILE A 43 -3.26 4.11 14.10
C ILE A 43 -2.63 4.88 15.27
N GLY A 44 -1.88 5.93 14.98
CA GLY A 44 -1.32 6.81 16.01
C GLY A 44 0.00 6.35 16.61
N ILE A 45 0.68 5.37 16.03
CA ILE A 45 1.96 4.84 16.52
C ILE A 45 3.10 5.36 15.62
N PRO A 46 4.12 6.07 16.17
CA PRO A 46 5.14 6.74 15.37
C PRO A 46 6.27 5.80 14.91
N TRP A 47 6.01 4.51 14.76
CA TRP A 47 7.02 3.51 14.41
C TRP A 47 7.01 3.17 12.91
N ARG A 48 8.20 2.85 12.37
CA ARG A 48 8.36 2.33 11.02
C ARG A 48 7.97 0.86 10.95
N VAL A 49 6.66 0.60 11.01
CA VAL A 49 6.07 -0.74 10.88
C VAL A 49 4.94 -0.68 9.85
N ILE A 50 4.92 -1.64 8.95
CA ILE A 50 3.81 -1.87 8.02
C ILE A 50 3.35 -3.33 8.10
N VAL A 51 2.05 -3.53 7.95
CA VAL A 51 1.44 -4.84 7.75
C VAL A 51 0.69 -4.82 6.42
N LEU A 52 0.74 -5.90 5.67
CA LEU A 52 0.09 -6.01 4.37
C LEU A 52 -0.34 -7.46 4.09
N GLU A 53 -1.45 -7.63 3.37
CA GLU A 53 -1.93 -8.89 2.82
C GLU A 53 -2.84 -8.62 1.63
N ASP A 54 -2.91 -9.56 0.69
CA ASP A 54 -3.88 -9.51 -0.39
C ASP A 54 -4.39 -10.92 -0.70
N PRO A 55 -5.24 -11.48 0.15
CA PRO A 55 -5.78 -12.82 -0.04
C PRO A 55 -6.71 -12.89 -1.25
N VAL A 56 -6.91 -14.10 -1.77
CA VAL A 56 -7.73 -14.37 -2.98
C VAL A 56 -9.15 -13.80 -2.84
N GLU A 57 -9.71 -13.82 -1.63
CA GLU A 57 -11.07 -13.38 -1.33
C GLU A 57 -11.26 -11.88 -1.61
N LEU A 58 -10.26 -11.06 -1.35
CA LEU A 58 -10.31 -9.62 -1.65
C LEU A 58 -10.20 -9.33 -3.15
N GLN A 59 -9.66 -10.27 -3.92
CA GLN A 59 -9.51 -10.15 -5.37
C GLN A 59 -10.75 -10.60 -6.15
N SER A 60 -11.70 -11.27 -5.50
CA SER A 60 -12.91 -11.83 -6.13
C SER A 60 -13.81 -10.77 -6.77
N ARG A 61 -13.67 -9.50 -6.37
CA ARG A 61 -14.45 -8.37 -6.91
C ARG A 61 -13.89 -7.82 -8.22
N LEU A 62 -12.70 -8.25 -8.63
CA LEU A 62 -12.04 -7.81 -9.85
C LEU A 62 -12.24 -8.81 -10.97
N SER A 63 -12.44 -8.32 -12.19
CA SER A 63 -12.44 -9.17 -13.37
C SER A 63 -11.06 -9.81 -13.59
N PRO A 64 -10.97 -10.92 -14.36
CA PRO A 64 -9.68 -11.50 -14.74
C PRO A 64 -8.78 -10.50 -15.48
N GLU A 65 -9.38 -9.61 -16.30
CA GLU A 65 -8.68 -8.55 -17.04
C GLU A 65 -8.06 -7.53 -16.09
N GLU A 66 -8.84 -7.01 -15.14
CA GLU A 66 -8.36 -6.05 -14.14
C GLU A 66 -7.23 -6.62 -13.28
N ARG A 67 -7.30 -7.91 -12.93
CA ARG A 67 -6.22 -8.58 -12.19
C ARG A 67 -4.95 -8.69 -13.02
N ARG A 68 -5.07 -9.03 -14.30
CA ARG A 68 -3.92 -9.10 -15.22
C ARG A 68 -3.30 -7.73 -15.45
N GLU A 69 -4.12 -6.70 -15.73
CA GLU A 69 -3.64 -5.33 -15.97
C GLU A 69 -2.86 -4.79 -14.76
N ARG A 70 -3.26 -5.17 -13.55
CA ARG A 70 -2.60 -4.75 -12.30
C ARG A 70 -1.47 -5.68 -11.87
N GLU A 71 -1.26 -6.78 -12.56
CA GLU A 71 -0.37 -7.87 -12.11
C GLU A 71 -0.64 -8.21 -10.63
N ARG A 72 -1.93 -8.34 -10.27
CA ARG A 72 -2.36 -8.55 -8.90
C ARG A 72 -2.31 -10.02 -8.53
N THR A 73 -1.30 -10.40 -7.77
CA THR A 73 -1.09 -11.75 -7.26
C THR A 73 -1.39 -11.81 -5.76
N PRO A 74 -2.09 -12.86 -5.29
CA PRO A 74 -2.41 -13.00 -3.88
C PRO A 74 -1.16 -13.30 -3.05
N PHE A 75 -1.15 -12.79 -1.81
CA PHE A 75 -0.12 -13.12 -0.83
C PHE A 75 -0.70 -13.08 0.59
N THR A 76 -0.08 -13.85 1.48
CA THR A 76 -0.43 -13.93 2.90
C THR A 76 0.11 -12.72 3.66
N THR A 77 -0.35 -12.56 4.90
CA THR A 77 0.10 -11.48 5.78
C THR A 77 1.63 -11.40 5.84
N ARG A 78 2.13 -10.19 5.67
CA ARG A 78 3.54 -9.84 5.86
C ARG A 78 3.67 -8.63 6.75
N VAL A 79 4.70 -8.66 7.57
CA VAL A 79 5.08 -7.56 8.46
C VAL A 79 6.47 -7.09 8.06
N PHE A 80 6.65 -5.79 7.92
CA PHE A 80 7.98 -5.21 7.75
C PHE A 80 8.22 -4.16 8.82
N VAL A 81 9.30 -4.34 9.56
CA VAL A 81 9.82 -3.40 10.55
C VAL A 81 11.05 -2.72 9.97
N ASN A 82 11.09 -1.39 10.09
CA ASN A 82 12.15 -0.55 9.53
C ASN A 82 12.39 -0.81 8.02
N PRO A 83 11.32 -0.84 7.19
CA PRO A 83 11.48 -1.16 5.79
C PRO A 83 12.29 -0.10 5.04
N VAL A 84 13.15 -0.58 4.14
CA VAL A 84 13.83 0.20 3.11
C VAL A 84 13.36 -0.34 1.76
N LEU A 85 12.82 0.52 0.92
CA LEU A 85 12.26 0.17 -0.36
C LEU A 85 13.09 0.78 -1.49
N THR A 86 13.44 -0.05 -2.46
CA THR A 86 14.21 0.33 -3.65
C THR A 86 13.45 -0.05 -4.91
N PRO A 87 13.13 0.89 -5.81
CA PRO A 87 12.60 0.58 -7.12
C PRO A 87 13.60 -0.23 -7.95
N ILE A 88 13.09 -1.18 -8.76
CA ILE A 88 13.88 -1.99 -9.70
C ILE A 88 13.47 -1.60 -11.11
N GLY A 89 14.47 -1.26 -11.94
CA GLY A 89 14.22 -0.81 -13.31
C GLY A 89 13.50 0.54 -13.39
N GLU A 90 13.05 0.87 -14.61
CA GLU A 90 12.40 2.15 -14.92
C GLU A 90 10.91 2.01 -15.21
N GLU A 91 10.40 0.77 -15.27
CA GLU A 91 8.99 0.53 -15.58
C GLU A 91 8.07 1.07 -14.49
N ARG A 92 7.01 1.71 -14.93
CA ARG A 92 6.02 2.33 -14.05
C ARG A 92 4.61 1.97 -14.48
N ALA A 93 3.71 1.97 -13.52
CA ALA A 93 2.29 1.75 -13.77
C ALA A 93 1.45 2.78 -13.01
N MET A 94 0.38 3.25 -13.66
CA MET A 94 -0.53 4.25 -13.11
C MET A 94 -1.88 3.59 -12.85
N PHE A 95 -2.35 3.63 -11.58
CA PHE A 95 -3.66 3.13 -11.17
C PHE A 95 -4.29 4.03 -10.12
N PHE A 96 -5.60 3.93 -9.95
CA PHE A 96 -6.26 4.56 -8.82
C PHE A 96 -5.81 3.95 -7.50
N GLU A 97 -5.51 4.84 -6.56
CA GLU A 97 -5.30 4.52 -5.15
C GLU A 97 -6.35 5.23 -4.30
N GLY A 98 -6.75 4.58 -3.22
CA GLY A 98 -7.45 5.14 -2.08
C GLY A 98 -6.67 4.85 -0.82
N CYS A 99 -7.06 5.44 0.30
CA CYS A 99 -6.40 5.25 1.58
C CYS A 99 -7.42 5.22 2.71
N LEU A 100 -7.21 4.36 3.70
CA LEU A 100 -8.05 4.29 4.91
C LEU A 100 -8.04 5.61 5.69
N SER A 101 -6.96 6.39 5.57
CA SER A 101 -6.82 7.71 6.20
C SER A 101 -7.37 8.87 5.36
N VAL A 102 -7.78 8.62 4.10
CA VAL A 102 -8.42 9.59 3.19
C VAL A 102 -9.70 8.95 2.63
N LYS A 103 -10.66 8.75 3.53
CA LYS A 103 -11.87 7.96 3.25
C LYS A 103 -12.70 8.57 2.13
N GLY A 104 -13.15 7.71 1.21
CA GLY A 104 -14.10 8.05 0.17
C GLY A 104 -13.52 8.74 -1.06
N TYR A 105 -12.22 8.98 -1.11
CA TYR A 105 -11.54 9.61 -2.24
C TYR A 105 -10.50 8.72 -2.88
N VAL A 106 -10.29 8.90 -4.17
CA VAL A 106 -9.29 8.18 -4.98
C VAL A 106 -8.60 9.12 -5.95
N GLY A 107 -7.41 8.73 -6.41
CA GLY A 107 -6.67 9.43 -7.45
C GLY A 107 -5.68 8.51 -8.14
N LEU A 108 -5.35 8.78 -9.39
CA LEU A 108 -4.35 8.06 -10.15
C LEU A 108 -2.95 8.38 -9.65
N VAL A 109 -2.23 7.34 -9.24
CA VAL A 109 -0.85 7.46 -8.78
C VAL A 109 0.06 6.63 -9.68
N ASP A 110 1.17 7.24 -10.07
CA ASP A 110 2.21 6.59 -10.84
C ASP A 110 3.27 5.99 -9.89
N ARG A 111 3.47 4.65 -9.98
CA ARG A 111 4.39 3.90 -9.11
C ARG A 111 5.40 3.10 -9.92
N ALA A 112 6.55 2.84 -9.34
CA ALA A 112 7.44 1.82 -9.86
C ALA A 112 6.69 0.48 -9.96
N LEU A 113 6.85 -0.23 -11.08
CA LEU A 113 6.15 -1.49 -11.31
C LEU A 113 6.77 -2.63 -10.51
N GLU A 114 8.06 -2.54 -10.23
CA GLU A 114 8.81 -3.54 -9.48
C GLU A 114 9.64 -2.88 -8.37
N VAL A 115 9.70 -3.51 -7.20
CA VAL A 115 10.46 -3.03 -6.05
C VAL A 115 11.10 -4.18 -5.27
N GLU A 116 12.22 -3.87 -4.63
CA GLU A 116 12.77 -4.66 -3.52
C GLU A 116 12.45 -3.94 -2.21
N VAL A 117 11.94 -4.67 -1.22
CA VAL A 117 11.86 -4.21 0.15
C VAL A 117 12.75 -5.06 1.05
N ARG A 118 13.54 -4.41 1.88
CA ARG A 118 14.38 -5.03 2.93
C ARG A 118 13.94 -4.49 4.27
N GLY A 119 13.97 -5.32 5.30
CA GLY A 119 13.61 -4.93 6.65
C GLY A 119 13.73 -6.11 7.61
N LEU A 120 13.12 -5.95 8.77
CA LEU A 120 12.99 -7.04 9.74
C LEU A 120 11.54 -7.55 9.72
N ASP A 121 11.35 -8.81 10.05
CA ASP A 121 10.03 -9.35 10.35
C ASP A 121 9.61 -9.03 11.80
N GLU A 122 8.45 -9.50 12.23
CA GLU A 122 7.92 -9.33 13.58
C GLU A 122 8.70 -10.05 14.67
N HIS A 123 9.68 -10.87 14.30
CA HIS A 123 10.58 -11.60 15.20
C HIS A 123 12.00 -11.01 15.20
N GLY A 124 12.25 -9.95 14.40
CA GLY A 124 13.55 -9.30 14.28
C GLY A 124 14.50 -9.98 13.28
N ALA A 125 14.03 -10.99 12.54
CA ALA A 125 14.84 -11.62 11.50
C ALA A 125 14.88 -10.75 10.24
N LYS A 126 16.04 -10.68 9.59
CA LYS A 126 16.19 -9.96 8.32
C LYS A 126 15.41 -10.65 7.21
N GLN A 127 14.68 -9.87 6.45
CA GLN A 127 13.95 -10.34 5.28
C GLN A 127 14.12 -9.41 4.09
N THR A 128 14.02 -9.99 2.90
CA THR A 128 14.00 -9.29 1.63
C THR A 128 12.86 -9.85 0.80
N TRP A 129 12.14 -8.98 0.11
CA TRP A 129 11.08 -9.38 -0.80
C TRP A 129 11.14 -8.58 -2.10
N HIS A 130 11.26 -9.31 -3.21
CA HIS A 130 11.18 -8.75 -4.56
C HIS A 130 9.78 -8.96 -5.08
N VAL A 131 9.13 -7.90 -5.51
CA VAL A 131 7.76 -7.96 -6.00
C VAL A 131 7.50 -6.99 -7.14
N ARG A 132 6.54 -7.38 -7.97
CA ARG A 132 6.09 -6.65 -9.14
C ARG A 132 4.57 -6.46 -9.07
N GLY A 133 4.05 -5.46 -9.78
CA GLY A 133 2.63 -5.20 -9.94
C GLY A 133 1.95 -4.65 -8.69
N TRP A 134 0.79 -5.19 -8.35
CA TRP A 134 -0.03 -4.69 -7.24
C TRP A 134 0.63 -4.80 -5.86
N PRO A 135 1.32 -5.92 -5.51
CA PRO A 135 2.08 -5.99 -4.25
C PRO A 135 3.16 -4.91 -4.14
N ALA A 136 3.86 -4.60 -5.23
CA ALA A 136 4.84 -3.51 -5.25
C ALA A 136 4.19 -2.14 -5.01
N ARG A 137 2.96 -1.93 -5.50
CA ARG A 137 2.18 -0.72 -5.27
C ARG A 137 1.77 -0.58 -3.81
N ILE A 138 1.26 -1.65 -3.19
CA ILE A 138 0.89 -1.65 -1.76
C ILE A 138 2.10 -1.27 -0.92
N LEU A 139 3.25 -1.91 -1.13
CA LEU A 139 4.49 -1.58 -0.42
C LEU A 139 4.87 -0.11 -0.52
N GLN A 140 4.84 0.47 -1.73
CA GLN A 140 5.15 1.87 -1.93
C GLN A 140 4.17 2.80 -1.21
N HIS A 141 2.89 2.44 -1.19
CA HIS A 141 1.86 3.20 -0.48
C HIS A 141 2.09 3.19 1.03
N GLU A 142 2.37 2.01 1.61
CA GLU A 142 2.59 1.88 3.05
C GLU A 142 3.91 2.53 3.50
N VAL A 143 4.98 2.43 2.70
CA VAL A 143 6.25 3.10 3.00
C VAL A 143 6.11 4.63 2.91
N ASP A 144 5.30 5.14 1.98
CA ASP A 144 4.98 6.57 1.94
C ASP A 144 4.41 7.07 3.27
N HIS A 145 3.51 6.31 3.90
CA HIS A 145 2.99 6.66 5.23
C HIS A 145 4.09 6.78 6.30
N LEU A 146 5.11 5.92 6.22
CA LEU A 146 6.26 5.99 7.13
C LEU A 146 7.13 7.23 6.90
N ASP A 147 7.09 7.78 5.69
CA ASP A 147 7.84 8.97 5.32
C ASP A 147 6.98 10.26 5.38
N GLY A 148 5.76 10.18 5.95
CA GLY A 148 4.84 11.31 6.12
C GLY A 148 4.15 11.74 4.83
N THR A 149 4.15 10.89 3.81
CA THR A 149 3.54 11.13 2.50
C THR A 149 2.22 10.38 2.38
N LEU A 150 1.23 10.97 1.74
CA LEU A 150 -0.03 10.32 1.39
C LEU A 150 -0.14 10.20 -0.14
N TYR A 151 -0.98 9.28 -0.63
CA TYR A 151 -1.19 9.12 -2.07
C TYR A 151 -1.65 10.41 -2.76
N ILE A 152 -2.36 11.28 -2.05
CA ILE A 152 -2.83 12.59 -2.56
C ILE A 152 -1.68 13.54 -2.89
N ASP A 153 -0.50 13.36 -2.30
CA ASP A 153 0.70 14.15 -2.60
C ASP A 153 1.36 13.72 -3.92
N ARG A 154 1.08 12.50 -4.36
CA ARG A 154 1.65 11.89 -5.57
C ARG A 154 0.66 11.77 -6.73
N MET A 155 -0.63 11.87 -6.45
CA MET A 155 -1.67 11.65 -7.45
C MET A 155 -1.63 12.68 -8.58
N LYS A 156 -2.11 12.30 -9.73
CA LYS A 156 -2.45 13.23 -10.79
C LYS A 156 -3.72 13.98 -10.38
N THR A 157 -3.61 15.26 -10.06
CA THR A 157 -4.70 16.07 -9.50
C THR A 157 -5.98 16.06 -10.34
N ARG A 158 -5.85 15.97 -11.68
CA ARG A 158 -6.99 15.85 -12.61
C ARG A 158 -7.80 14.56 -12.42
N SER A 159 -7.26 13.55 -11.73
CA SER A 159 -7.92 12.28 -11.46
C SER A 159 -8.58 12.22 -10.08
N PHE A 160 -8.48 13.27 -9.27
CA PHE A 160 -9.06 13.30 -7.94
C PHE A 160 -10.58 13.27 -7.99
N ALA A 161 -11.17 12.27 -7.38
CA ALA A 161 -12.62 12.05 -7.38
C ALA A 161 -13.06 11.31 -6.11
N THR A 162 -14.36 11.32 -5.83
CA THR A 162 -14.90 10.34 -4.89
C THR A 162 -14.79 8.94 -5.47
N ALA A 163 -14.64 7.92 -4.62
CA ALA A 163 -14.55 6.54 -5.06
C ALA A 163 -15.84 6.10 -5.83
N GLU A 164 -16.99 6.61 -5.42
CA GLU A 164 -18.28 6.38 -6.08
C GLU A 164 -18.27 6.93 -7.51
N HIS A 165 -17.93 8.21 -7.66
CA HIS A 165 -17.88 8.86 -8.97
C HIS A 165 -16.83 8.24 -9.90
N ALA A 166 -15.64 7.91 -9.37
CA ALA A 166 -14.62 7.22 -10.15
C ALA A 166 -15.11 5.84 -10.63
N LYS A 167 -15.86 5.11 -9.78
CA LYS A 167 -16.46 3.84 -10.17
C LYS A 167 -17.51 4.02 -11.28
N GLU A 168 -18.38 5.01 -11.17
CA GLU A 168 -19.40 5.29 -12.20
C GLU A 168 -18.78 5.60 -13.57
N LEU A 169 -17.73 6.43 -13.58
CA LEU A 169 -17.12 6.89 -14.84
C LEU A 169 -16.13 5.89 -15.45
N TYR A 170 -15.42 5.11 -14.62
CA TYR A 170 -14.23 4.38 -15.05
C TYR A 170 -14.30 2.88 -14.85
N ALA A 171 -15.38 2.32 -14.22
CA ALA A 171 -15.48 0.87 -14.05
C ALA A 171 -15.42 0.14 -15.40
N GLY A 172 -14.59 -0.91 -15.45
CA GLY A 172 -14.40 -1.74 -16.64
C GLY A 172 -13.60 -1.10 -17.78
N LYS A 173 -13.11 0.15 -17.60
CA LYS A 173 -12.27 0.79 -18.63
C LYS A 173 -10.79 0.51 -18.38
N PRO A 174 -10.01 0.20 -19.44
CA PRO A 174 -8.56 0.08 -19.34
C PRO A 174 -7.93 1.39 -18.87
N ILE A 175 -6.84 1.31 -18.12
CA ILE A 175 -6.17 2.51 -17.60
C ILE A 175 -5.71 3.48 -18.70
N ALA A 176 -5.35 2.98 -19.87
CA ALA A 176 -4.95 3.80 -21.02
C ALA A 176 -6.11 4.68 -21.53
N GLU A 177 -7.36 4.17 -21.50
CA GLU A 177 -8.56 4.94 -21.85
C GLU A 177 -8.82 6.02 -20.82
N ILE A 178 -8.77 5.67 -19.53
CA ILE A 178 -8.98 6.60 -18.41
C ILE A 178 -7.99 7.77 -18.49
N ARG A 179 -6.72 7.47 -18.75
CA ARG A 179 -5.68 8.49 -18.92
C ARG A 179 -6.01 9.45 -20.05
N ARG A 180 -6.44 8.95 -21.21
CA ARG A 180 -6.87 9.80 -22.34
C ARG A 180 -8.06 10.67 -21.96
N MET A 181 -9.08 10.12 -21.29
CA MET A 181 -10.24 10.89 -20.82
C MET A 181 -9.85 12.04 -19.90
N LEU A 182 -8.82 11.83 -19.09
CA LEU A 182 -8.30 12.82 -18.13
C LEU A 182 -7.25 13.76 -18.74
N GLY A 183 -6.80 13.52 -19.98
CA GLY A 183 -5.72 14.27 -20.61
C GLY A 183 -4.37 14.09 -19.90
N LEU A 184 -4.03 12.85 -19.54
CA LEU A 184 -2.80 12.43 -18.84
C LEU A 184 -1.91 11.57 -19.74
#